data_e64e5d3e428c2cda3b5de6fb3bb147d4
#
_entry.id   e64e5d3e428c2cda3b5de6fb3bb147d4
#
_cell.length_a   1.000
_cell.length_b   1.000
_cell.length_c   1.000
_cell.angle_alpha   90.00
_cell.angle_beta   90.00
_cell.angle_gamma   90.00
#
_symmetry.space_group_name_H-M   'P 1'
#
loop_
_entity.id
_entity.type
_entity.pdbx_description
1 polymer ?
#
loop_
_entity_poly.entity_id
_entity_poly.type
_entity_poly.pdbx_seq_one_letter_code
_entity_poly.pdbx_strand_id
1 'polypeptide(L)'
;MTTIIMRTSEGDITIDLFDDKTPNTVANFLGLATGEKEWADPYTGQPSHGKFYNGLTFHRIIKQFMIQGGCPLGTGTGGPGYEFDDEIDPSLKFDKPYLLAMANAGLRRGMDGKVHGTNGSQFFITTVPTPWLDGHHTI
;
A
#
# COMPACT_ATOMS: atom_id res chain seq x y z
N MET A 1 -0.73 8.66 -16.10
CA MET A 1 0.09 7.85 -15.17
C MET A 1 0.94 8.80 -14.33
N THR A 2 0.91 8.65 -13.02
CA THR A 2 1.69 9.49 -12.11
C THR A 2 2.99 8.79 -11.76
N THR A 3 4.10 9.51 -11.84
CA THR A 3 5.43 8.99 -11.46
C THR A 3 5.85 9.60 -10.13
N ILE A 4 6.28 8.76 -9.20
CA ILE A 4 6.80 9.19 -7.90
C ILE A 4 8.24 8.72 -7.72
N ILE A 5 8.95 9.36 -6.81
CA ILE A 5 10.28 8.93 -6.37
C ILE A 5 10.19 8.64 -4.87
N MET A 6 10.44 7.40 -4.50
CA MET A 6 10.53 6.98 -3.10
C MET A 6 12.02 7.03 -2.70
N ARG A 7 12.37 7.98 -1.83
CA ARG A 7 13.76 8.16 -1.39
C ARG A 7 14.00 7.33 -0.14
N THR A 8 14.95 6.41 -0.24
CA THR A 8 15.31 5.52 0.87
C THR A 8 16.78 5.67 1.21
N SER A 9 17.18 5.13 2.36
CA SER A 9 18.58 5.12 2.79
C SER A 9 19.49 4.32 1.85
N GLU A 10 18.91 3.41 1.05
CA GLU A 10 19.66 2.58 0.08
C GLU A 10 19.56 3.10 -1.35
N GLY A 11 18.93 4.25 -1.57
CA GLY A 11 18.77 4.86 -2.89
C GLY A 11 17.33 5.18 -3.23
N ASP A 12 17.14 5.78 -4.39
CA ASP A 12 15.84 6.21 -4.90
C ASP A 12 15.17 5.11 -5.70
N ILE A 13 13.85 4.96 -5.50
CA ILE A 13 13.01 4.05 -6.28
C ILE A 13 12.02 4.90 -7.06
N THR A 14 12.07 4.84 -8.39
CA THR A 14 11.13 5.53 -9.27
C THR A 14 9.97 4.60 -9.59
N ILE A 15 8.75 5.06 -9.35
CA ILE A 15 7.55 4.23 -9.48
C ILE A 15 6.52 4.94 -10.34
N ASP A 16 5.97 4.24 -11.33
CA ASP A 16 4.81 4.67 -12.10
C ASP A 16 3.55 4.08 -11.50
N LEU A 17 2.59 4.93 -11.17
CA LEU A 17 1.32 4.52 -10.57
C LEU A 17 0.23 4.43 -11.64
N PHE A 18 -0.62 3.42 -11.53
CA PHE A 18 -1.70 3.16 -12.50
C PHE A 18 -2.99 3.91 -12.11
N ASP A 19 -2.95 5.24 -12.16
CA ASP A 19 -4.10 6.08 -11.77
C ASP A 19 -5.35 5.82 -12.64
N ASP A 20 -5.18 5.38 -13.88
CA ASP A 20 -6.29 5.06 -14.78
C ASP A 20 -6.99 3.73 -14.44
N LYS A 21 -6.26 2.79 -13.86
CA LYS A 21 -6.77 1.43 -13.56
C LYS A 21 -7.11 1.23 -12.09
N THR A 22 -6.43 1.93 -11.20
CA THR A 22 -6.65 1.85 -9.74
C THR A 22 -6.71 3.25 -9.13
N PRO A 23 -7.70 4.08 -9.55
CA PRO A 23 -7.74 5.50 -9.18
C PRO A 23 -7.89 5.76 -7.68
N ASN A 24 -8.71 4.96 -6.98
CA ASN A 24 -8.93 5.15 -5.54
C ASN A 24 -7.69 4.79 -4.72
N THR A 25 -7.04 3.71 -5.09
CA THR A 25 -5.80 3.24 -4.42
C THR A 25 -4.67 4.24 -4.63
N VAL A 26 -4.50 4.75 -5.85
CA VAL A 26 -3.49 5.75 -6.16
C VAL A 26 -3.79 7.06 -5.42
N ALA A 27 -5.05 7.51 -5.40
CA ALA A 27 -5.44 8.72 -4.67
C ALA A 27 -5.16 8.59 -3.17
N ASN A 28 -5.42 7.43 -2.58
CA ASN A 28 -5.11 7.15 -1.18
C ASN A 28 -3.61 7.23 -0.91
N PHE A 29 -2.82 6.55 -1.73
CA PHE A 29 -1.37 6.52 -1.58
C PHE A 29 -0.76 7.92 -1.69
N LEU A 30 -1.14 8.67 -2.72
CA LEU A 30 -0.66 10.05 -2.92
C LEU A 30 -1.14 10.99 -1.81
N GLY A 31 -2.39 10.86 -1.38
CA GLY A 31 -2.94 11.67 -0.30
C GLY A 31 -2.19 11.48 1.01
N LEU A 32 -1.86 10.24 1.35
CA LEU A 32 -1.05 9.94 2.53
C LEU A 32 0.39 10.44 2.38
N ALA A 33 1.00 10.24 1.22
CA ALA A 33 2.39 10.62 0.97
C ALA A 33 2.59 12.14 1.03
N THR A 34 1.63 12.91 0.53
CA THR A 34 1.72 14.38 0.47
C THR A 34 1.20 15.09 1.72
N GLY A 35 0.41 14.38 2.55
CA GLY A 35 -0.26 14.98 3.69
C GLY A 35 -1.61 15.62 3.37
N GLU A 36 -2.08 15.52 2.12
CA GLU A 36 -3.39 16.06 1.74
C GLU A 36 -4.55 15.26 2.33
N LYS A 37 -4.31 13.98 2.64
CA LYS A 37 -5.30 13.12 3.25
C LYS A 37 -5.06 13.00 4.75
N GLU A 38 -6.13 13.15 5.54
CA GLU A 38 -6.09 12.95 6.98
C GLU A 38 -5.95 11.46 7.32
N TRP A 39 -5.16 11.17 8.33
CA TRP A 39 -4.99 9.84 8.90
C TRP A 39 -4.93 9.92 10.42
N ALA A 40 -5.16 8.80 11.11
CA ALA A 40 -5.12 8.74 12.56
C ALA A 40 -3.73 8.31 13.03
N ASP A 41 -3.11 9.13 13.87
CA ASP A 41 -1.81 8.81 14.48
C ASP A 41 -1.99 7.59 15.40
N PRO A 42 -1.28 6.47 15.17
CA PRO A 42 -1.45 5.26 15.96
C PRO A 42 -0.98 5.38 17.41
N TYR A 43 -0.15 6.37 17.71
CA TYR A 43 0.36 6.58 19.07
C TYR A 43 -0.54 7.46 19.91
N THR A 44 -1.24 8.41 19.29
CA THR A 44 -2.09 9.39 19.99
C THR A 44 -3.58 9.22 19.71
N GLY A 45 -3.94 8.57 18.61
CA GLY A 45 -5.31 8.48 18.12
C GLY A 45 -5.86 9.76 17.51
N GLN A 46 -5.04 10.80 17.41
CA GLN A 46 -5.44 12.11 16.91
C GLN A 46 -5.32 12.19 15.39
N PRO A 47 -6.18 12.99 14.71
CA PRO A 47 -6.03 13.24 13.28
C PRO A 47 -4.70 13.92 12.96
N SER A 48 -4.11 13.54 11.83
CA SER A 48 -2.86 14.14 11.34
C SER A 48 -2.95 14.40 9.84
N HIS A 49 -2.30 15.46 9.39
CA HIS A 49 -2.06 15.77 7.98
C HIS A 49 -0.57 15.78 7.66
N GLY A 50 0.24 15.10 8.47
CA GLY A 50 1.65 14.91 8.17
C GLY A 50 1.85 14.02 6.94
N LYS A 51 3.06 14.01 6.40
CA LYS A 51 3.43 13.12 5.29
C LYS A 51 3.62 11.71 5.85
N PHE A 52 2.62 10.88 5.65
CA PHE A 52 2.48 9.57 6.32
C PHE A 52 3.70 8.66 6.18
N TYR A 53 4.23 8.55 4.94
CA TYR A 53 5.30 7.59 4.66
C TYR A 53 6.69 8.05 5.07
N ASN A 54 6.88 9.33 5.41
CA ASN A 54 8.19 9.82 5.79
C ASN A 54 8.65 9.20 7.11
N GLY A 55 9.89 8.69 7.12
CA GLY A 55 10.49 8.08 8.30
C GLY A 55 10.09 6.63 8.55
N LEU A 56 9.24 6.04 7.72
CA LEU A 56 8.86 4.63 7.86
C LEU A 56 9.94 3.70 7.30
N THR A 57 9.89 2.44 7.71
CA THR A 57 10.86 1.42 7.30
C THR A 57 10.21 0.35 6.44
N PHE A 58 11.03 -0.36 5.66
CA PHE A 58 10.63 -1.64 5.10
C PHE A 58 10.79 -2.69 6.21
N HIS A 59 9.71 -2.93 6.94
CA HIS A 59 9.72 -3.76 8.15
C HIS A 59 9.73 -5.26 7.87
N ARG A 60 9.48 -5.67 6.62
CA ARG A 60 9.44 -7.09 6.21
C ARG A 60 10.13 -7.23 4.87
N ILE A 61 11.21 -8.00 4.84
CA ILE A 61 12.00 -8.26 3.63
C ILE A 61 12.14 -9.76 3.48
N ILE A 62 11.60 -10.32 2.40
CA ILE A 62 11.68 -11.74 2.10
C ILE A 62 12.44 -11.91 0.79
N LYS A 63 13.61 -12.55 0.87
CA LYS A 63 14.45 -12.83 -0.28
C LYS A 63 13.67 -13.63 -1.33
N GLN A 64 13.84 -13.26 -2.61
CA GLN A 64 13.17 -13.90 -3.75
C GLN A 64 11.65 -13.85 -3.65
N PHE A 65 11.13 -12.81 -3.03
CA PHE A 65 9.70 -12.56 -2.95
C PHE A 65 9.38 -11.05 -3.02
N MET A 66 9.54 -10.32 -1.92
CA MET A 66 9.14 -8.92 -1.87
C MET A 66 9.76 -8.18 -0.70
N ILE A 67 9.66 -6.85 -0.73
CA ILE A 67 9.91 -5.97 0.42
C ILE A 67 8.62 -5.24 0.74
N GLN A 68 8.27 -5.14 2.02
CA GLN A 68 7.02 -4.56 2.50
C GLN A 68 7.28 -3.40 3.44
N GLY A 69 6.55 -2.32 3.26
CA GLY A 69 6.65 -1.12 4.09
C GLY A 69 5.31 -0.43 4.28
N GLY A 70 5.34 0.80 4.79
CA GLY A 70 4.14 1.61 4.96
C GLY A 70 3.37 1.37 6.26
N CYS A 71 3.93 0.63 7.21
CA CYS A 71 3.35 0.47 8.53
C CYS A 71 3.84 1.58 9.47
N PRO A 72 2.96 2.43 10.02
CA PRO A 72 3.40 3.52 10.89
C PRO A 72 4.03 3.05 12.20
N LEU A 73 3.76 1.82 12.63
CA LEU A 73 4.36 1.22 13.81
C LEU A 73 5.63 0.42 13.50
N GLY A 74 5.93 0.17 12.23
CA GLY A 74 7.07 -0.65 11.83
C GLY A 74 6.95 -2.13 12.19
N THR A 75 5.76 -2.62 12.50
CA THR A 75 5.52 -3.98 12.99
C THR A 75 4.69 -4.83 12.04
N GLY A 76 4.05 -4.22 11.06
CA GLY A 76 3.09 -4.88 10.16
C GLY A 76 1.64 -4.84 10.66
N THR A 77 1.40 -4.31 11.86
CA THR A 77 0.06 -4.28 12.48
C THR A 77 -0.62 -2.94 12.41
N GLY A 78 0.08 -1.87 12.00
CA GLY A 78 -0.45 -0.52 11.95
C GLY A 78 -0.95 -0.12 10.58
N GLY A 79 -1.74 0.95 10.55
CA GLY A 79 -2.29 1.53 9.33
C GLY A 79 -2.73 2.98 9.56
N PRO A 80 -3.44 3.57 8.59
CA PRO A 80 -3.81 4.99 8.64
C PRO A 80 -5.07 5.26 9.47
N GLY A 81 -5.67 4.24 10.10
CA GLY A 81 -6.89 4.35 10.88
C GLY A 81 -8.17 4.05 10.10
N TYR A 82 -8.06 3.59 8.86
CA TYR A 82 -9.18 3.18 8.02
C TYR A 82 -8.74 2.08 7.07
N GLU A 83 -9.71 1.42 6.45
CA GLU A 83 -9.48 0.41 5.41
C GLU A 83 -10.36 0.71 4.20
N PHE A 84 -9.95 0.23 3.03
CA PHE A 84 -10.72 0.40 1.79
C PHE A 84 -10.62 -0.84 0.91
N ASP A 85 -11.53 -0.94 -0.07
CA ASP A 85 -11.68 -2.11 -0.91
C ASP A 85 -10.60 -2.25 -1.97
N ASP A 86 -10.40 -3.47 -2.44
CA ASP A 86 -9.50 -3.77 -3.56
C ASP A 86 -10.04 -3.17 -4.86
N GLU A 87 -9.10 -2.76 -5.71
CA GLU A 87 -9.37 -2.37 -7.09
C GLU A 87 -8.61 -3.32 -8.01
N ILE A 88 -9.22 -4.45 -8.32
CA ILE A 88 -8.57 -5.47 -9.15
C ILE A 88 -8.87 -5.20 -10.62
N ASP A 89 -7.83 -4.88 -11.39
CA ASP A 89 -7.92 -4.74 -12.84
C ASP A 89 -7.38 -6.03 -13.48
N PRO A 90 -8.17 -6.71 -14.34
CA PRO A 90 -7.74 -7.99 -14.92
C PRO A 90 -6.50 -7.89 -15.81
N SER A 91 -6.15 -6.70 -16.30
CA SER A 91 -4.95 -6.49 -17.11
C SER A 91 -3.69 -6.34 -16.26
N LEU A 92 -3.83 -6.11 -14.95
CA LEU A 92 -2.70 -5.99 -14.02
C LEU A 92 -2.48 -7.30 -13.30
N LYS A 93 -1.36 -7.95 -13.59
CA LYS A 93 -1.01 -9.26 -13.04
C LYS A 93 0.41 -9.25 -12.47
N PHE A 94 0.65 -10.14 -11.51
CA PHE A 94 1.97 -10.33 -10.91
C PHE A 94 2.84 -11.26 -11.78
N ASP A 95 2.99 -10.92 -13.05
CA ASP A 95 3.69 -11.71 -14.06
C ASP A 95 5.15 -11.31 -14.28
N LYS A 96 5.62 -10.31 -13.55
CA LYS A 96 7.00 -9.80 -13.65
C LYS A 96 7.44 -9.24 -12.29
N PRO A 97 8.77 -9.02 -12.08
CA PRO A 97 9.26 -8.39 -10.85
C PRO A 97 8.99 -6.87 -10.83
N TYR A 98 9.21 -6.28 -9.67
CA TYR A 98 9.23 -4.83 -9.43
C TYR A 98 7.86 -4.18 -9.59
N LEU A 99 6.83 -4.85 -9.11
CA LEU A 99 5.48 -4.29 -9.02
C LEU A 99 5.23 -3.78 -7.61
N LEU A 100 4.65 -2.58 -7.52
CA LEU A 100 4.16 -2.01 -6.28
C LEU A 100 2.70 -2.43 -6.11
N ALA A 101 2.37 -3.01 -4.99
CA ALA A 101 1.00 -3.46 -4.70
C ALA A 101 0.65 -3.22 -3.25
N MET A 102 -0.66 -3.22 -2.95
CA MET A 102 -1.15 -3.02 -1.59
C MET A 102 -1.11 -4.32 -0.80
N ALA A 103 -0.51 -4.26 0.38
CA ALA A 103 -0.64 -5.32 1.37
C ALA A 103 -2.04 -5.26 1.99
N ASN A 104 -2.61 -6.40 2.34
CA ASN A 104 -3.91 -6.48 2.99
C ASN A 104 -3.98 -7.72 3.89
N ALA A 105 -5.04 -7.80 4.69
CA ALA A 105 -5.32 -8.94 5.56
C ALA A 105 -6.41 -9.86 4.99
N GLY A 106 -6.65 -9.78 3.67
CA GLY A 106 -7.72 -10.50 2.99
C GLY A 106 -9.05 -9.77 3.09
N LEU A 107 -10.12 -10.45 2.70
CA LEU A 107 -11.46 -9.90 2.80
C LEU A 107 -12.03 -10.11 4.20
N ARG A 108 -12.80 -9.13 4.67
CA ARG A 108 -13.40 -9.16 6.00
C ARG A 108 -14.87 -8.75 5.92
N ARG A 109 -15.74 -9.45 6.67
CA ARG A 109 -17.14 -9.06 6.76
C ARG A 109 -17.28 -7.89 7.72
N GLY A 110 -17.89 -6.80 7.24
CA GLY A 110 -18.15 -5.61 8.04
C GLY A 110 -19.42 -5.72 8.86
N MET A 111 -19.69 -4.70 9.69
CA MET A 111 -20.89 -4.60 10.52
C MET A 111 -22.17 -4.46 9.69
N ASP A 112 -22.04 -4.00 8.44
CA ASP A 112 -23.15 -3.91 7.47
C ASP A 112 -23.52 -5.28 6.87
N GLY A 113 -22.83 -6.36 7.23
CA GLY A 113 -23.00 -7.70 6.68
C GLY A 113 -22.35 -7.93 5.33
N LYS A 114 -21.68 -6.93 4.76
CA LYS A 114 -21.00 -7.02 3.47
C LYS A 114 -19.53 -7.36 3.67
N VAL A 115 -18.94 -8.00 2.65
CA VAL A 115 -17.51 -8.31 2.64
C VAL A 115 -16.74 -7.11 2.07
N HIS A 116 -15.71 -6.69 2.79
CA HIS A 116 -14.89 -5.55 2.43
C HIS A 116 -13.41 -5.92 2.34
N GLY A 117 -12.66 -5.14 1.56
CA GLY A 117 -11.21 -5.20 1.52
C GLY A 117 -10.58 -4.60 2.77
N THR A 118 -9.31 -4.88 2.96
CA THR A 118 -8.56 -4.46 4.16
C THR A 118 -7.31 -3.66 3.78
N ASN A 119 -7.34 -2.93 2.66
CA ASN A 119 -6.25 -2.06 2.26
C ASN A 119 -6.18 -0.83 3.17
N GLY A 120 -4.99 -0.40 3.50
CA GLY A 120 -4.76 0.79 4.30
C GLY A 120 -3.57 1.58 3.76
N SER A 121 -2.42 1.47 4.41
CA SER A 121 -1.20 2.17 4.01
C SER A 121 -0.05 1.24 3.63
N GLN A 122 -0.07 0.00 4.06
CA GLN A 122 1.03 -0.91 3.81
C GLN A 122 1.04 -1.36 2.35
N PHE A 123 2.23 -1.42 1.81
CA PHE A 123 2.48 -1.84 0.42
C PHE A 123 3.66 -2.79 0.37
N PHE A 124 3.81 -3.48 -0.75
CA PHE A 124 5.00 -4.27 -1.01
C PHE A 124 5.48 -4.07 -2.45
N ILE A 125 6.75 -4.29 -2.67
CA ILE A 125 7.38 -4.27 -3.99
C ILE A 125 7.93 -5.66 -4.24
N THR A 126 7.48 -6.31 -5.30
CA THR A 126 7.93 -7.65 -5.66
C THR A 126 9.33 -7.60 -6.27
N THR A 127 10.11 -8.66 -6.06
CA THR A 127 11.44 -8.81 -6.66
C THR A 127 11.49 -9.97 -7.66
N VAL A 128 10.40 -10.72 -7.76
CA VAL A 128 10.21 -11.85 -8.69
C VAL A 128 8.77 -11.86 -9.15
N PRO A 129 8.41 -12.58 -10.23
CA PRO A 129 7.00 -12.82 -10.54
C PRO A 129 6.31 -13.61 -9.41
N THR A 130 5.09 -13.18 -9.05
CA THR A 130 4.32 -13.78 -7.95
C THR A 130 2.88 -14.06 -8.38
N PRO A 131 2.66 -14.93 -9.38
CA PRO A 131 1.34 -15.10 -10.00
C PRO A 131 0.25 -15.60 -9.05
N TRP A 132 0.61 -16.22 -7.93
CA TRP A 132 -0.38 -16.63 -6.90
C TRP A 132 -1.05 -15.44 -6.21
N LEU A 133 -0.52 -14.21 -6.37
CA LEU A 133 -1.12 -12.99 -5.80
C LEU A 133 -2.15 -12.34 -6.72
N ASP A 134 -2.28 -12.80 -7.95
CA ASP A 134 -3.25 -12.26 -8.92
C ASP A 134 -4.66 -12.29 -8.34
N GLY A 135 -5.37 -11.16 -8.45
CA GLY A 135 -6.74 -11.03 -7.95
C GLY A 135 -6.89 -10.86 -6.45
N HIS A 136 -5.80 -10.92 -5.68
CA HIS A 136 -5.82 -10.81 -4.21
C HIS A 136 -5.25 -9.49 -3.69
N HIS A 137 -4.49 -8.79 -4.51
CA HIS A 137 -3.86 -7.52 -4.15
C HIS A 137 -4.01 -6.51 -5.28
N THR A 138 -4.28 -5.25 -4.94
CA THR A 138 -4.33 -4.14 -5.88
C THR A 138 -2.91 -3.74 -6.28
N ILE A 139 -2.65 -3.68 -7.59
CA ILE A 139 -1.35 -3.25 -8.14
C ILE A 139 -1.38 -1.78 -8.47
#